data_56dfce5828448039b697636e8ba0b677
#
_entry.id   56dfce5828448039b697636e8ba0b677
#
_cell.length_a   1.000
_cell.length_b   1.000
_cell.length_c   1.000
_cell.angle_alpha   90.00
_cell.angle_beta   90.00
_cell.angle_gamma   90.00
#
_symmetry.space_group_name_H-M   'P 1'
#
loop_
_entity.id
_entity.type
_entity.pdbx_description
1 polymer ?
#
loop_
_entity_poly.entity_id
_entity_poly.type
_entity_poly.pdbx_seq_one_letter_code
_entity_poly.pdbx_strand_id
1 'polypeptide(L)'
;MSATLRLSQMLAEAVGADATQVVSGSTVAGVLDDLFTNRPGLRGHVVDETGAIRPHVAVFVNGDRAALDAEVPDNADVYVLHAVSGG
;
A
#
# COMPACT_ATOMS: atom_id res chain seq x y z
N MET A 1 -3.19 10.73 12.41
CA MET A 1 -2.70 11.16 11.09
C MET A 1 -3.31 10.27 10.04
N SER A 2 -3.74 10.84 8.95
CA SER A 2 -4.39 10.10 7.88
C SER A 2 -3.72 10.37 6.55
N ALA A 3 -3.87 9.43 5.62
CA ALA A 3 -3.35 9.53 4.28
C ALA A 3 -4.37 8.93 3.31
N THR A 4 -4.27 9.33 2.05
CA THR A 4 -5.06 8.73 0.99
C THR A 4 -4.19 7.68 0.30
N LEU A 5 -4.62 6.44 0.33
CA LEU A 5 -3.90 5.34 -0.30
C LEU A 5 -4.62 4.95 -1.57
N ARG A 6 -3.87 4.85 -2.67
CA ARG A 6 -4.40 4.46 -3.97
C ARG A 6 -3.78 3.14 -4.39
N LEU A 7 -4.64 2.20 -4.73
CA LEU A 7 -4.24 0.89 -5.21
C LEU A 7 -4.18 0.91 -6.74
N SER A 8 -3.29 0.11 -7.31
CA SER A 8 -3.37 -0.18 -8.74
C SER A 8 -4.71 -0.84 -9.03
N GLN A 9 -5.20 -0.67 -10.25
CA GLN A 9 -6.45 -1.29 -10.68
C GLN A 9 -6.42 -2.80 -10.49
N MET A 10 -5.29 -3.42 -10.78
CA MET A 10 -5.12 -4.87 -10.62
C MET A 10 -5.34 -5.31 -9.18
N LEU A 11 -4.76 -4.59 -8.21
CA LEU A 11 -4.93 -4.90 -6.79
C LEU A 11 -6.35 -4.66 -6.33
N ALA A 12 -6.95 -3.56 -6.75
CA ALA A 12 -8.33 -3.24 -6.38
C ALA A 12 -9.30 -4.30 -6.90
N GLU A 13 -9.14 -4.73 -8.15
CA GLU A 13 -9.98 -5.76 -8.76
C GLU A 13 -9.79 -7.13 -8.10
N ALA A 14 -8.57 -7.46 -7.71
CA ALA A 14 -8.25 -8.76 -7.13
C ALA A 14 -9.03 -9.03 -5.84
N VAL A 15 -9.38 -7.99 -5.10
CA VAL A 15 -10.08 -8.13 -3.81
C VAL A 15 -11.46 -7.47 -3.81
N GLY A 16 -11.89 -6.91 -4.92
CA GLY A 16 -13.17 -6.23 -5.03
C GLY A 16 -13.27 -4.97 -4.18
N ALA A 17 -12.15 -4.27 -3.98
CA ALA A 17 -12.10 -3.06 -3.17
C ALA A 17 -12.02 -1.82 -4.04
N ASP A 18 -12.37 -0.67 -3.46
CA ASP A 18 -12.17 0.61 -4.13
C ASP A 18 -10.67 0.89 -4.27
N ALA A 19 -10.29 1.49 -5.40
CA ALA A 19 -8.89 1.84 -5.65
C ALA A 19 -8.37 2.90 -4.67
N THR A 20 -9.24 3.73 -4.12
CA THR A 20 -8.88 4.79 -3.18
C THR A 20 -9.38 4.44 -1.79
N GLN A 21 -8.48 4.45 -0.82
CA GLN A 21 -8.76 4.13 0.57
C GLN A 21 -8.19 5.23 1.46
N VAL A 22 -8.90 5.58 2.52
CA VAL A 22 -8.36 6.47 3.57
C VAL A 22 -7.76 5.58 4.65
N VAL A 23 -6.51 5.83 4.98
CA VAL A 23 -5.77 5.02 5.95
C VAL A 23 -5.17 5.90 7.04
N SER A 24 -4.87 5.30 8.18
CA SER A 24 -4.22 5.97 9.31
C SER A 24 -2.86 5.35 9.56
N GLY A 25 -1.90 6.17 9.95
CA GLY A 25 -0.57 5.73 10.30
C GLY A 25 0.47 6.80 10.04
N SER A 26 1.63 6.65 10.63
CA SER A 26 2.75 7.59 10.48
C SER A 26 3.91 7.01 9.67
N THR A 27 3.86 5.73 9.35
CA THR A 27 4.86 5.05 8.52
C THR A 27 4.15 4.22 7.47
N VAL A 28 4.89 3.80 6.44
CA VAL A 28 4.35 2.90 5.41
C VAL A 28 3.81 1.63 6.06
N ALA A 29 4.58 1.02 6.97
CA ALA A 29 4.12 -0.17 7.68
C ALA A 29 2.81 0.08 8.42
N GLY A 30 2.69 1.23 9.09
CA GLY A 30 1.48 1.58 9.83
C GLY A 30 0.27 1.75 8.93
N VAL A 31 0.41 2.47 7.81
CA VAL A 31 -0.72 2.65 6.89
C VAL A 31 -1.11 1.35 6.19
N LEU A 32 -0.14 0.48 5.90
CA LEU A 32 -0.45 -0.83 5.32
C LEU A 32 -1.18 -1.71 6.34
N ASP A 33 -0.77 -1.69 7.60
CA ASP A 33 -1.48 -2.44 8.65
C ASP A 33 -2.92 -1.98 8.77
N ASP A 34 -3.17 -0.68 8.72
CA ASP A 34 -4.53 -0.15 8.76
C ASP A 34 -5.32 -0.62 7.54
N LEU A 35 -4.72 -0.56 6.36
CA LEU A 35 -5.34 -1.03 5.13
C LEU A 35 -5.74 -2.51 5.26
N PHE A 36 -4.83 -3.35 5.76
CA PHE A 36 -5.08 -4.79 5.87
C PHE A 36 -6.09 -5.13 6.96
N THR A 37 -6.21 -4.30 7.99
CA THR A 37 -7.25 -4.46 9.00
C THR A 37 -8.63 -4.28 8.38
N ASN A 38 -8.77 -3.29 7.48
CA ASN A 38 -10.01 -3.00 6.79
C ASN A 38 -10.25 -3.88 5.56
N ARG A 39 -9.18 -4.35 4.94
CA ARG A 39 -9.21 -5.16 3.71
C ARG A 39 -8.22 -6.32 3.84
N PRO A 40 -8.53 -7.35 4.65
CA PRO A 40 -7.58 -8.44 4.91
C PRO A 40 -7.12 -9.18 3.65
N GLY A 41 -7.95 -9.22 2.63
CA GLY A 41 -7.60 -9.89 1.37
C GLY A 41 -6.44 -9.25 0.64
N LEU A 42 -6.10 -7.99 0.94
CA LEU A 42 -4.98 -7.32 0.29
C LEU A 42 -3.62 -7.74 0.85
N ARG A 43 -3.56 -8.22 2.08
CA ARG A 43 -2.28 -8.53 2.73
C ARG A 43 -1.39 -9.42 1.87
N GLY A 44 -1.89 -10.54 1.43
CA GLY A 44 -1.09 -11.50 0.67
C GLY A 44 -0.69 -11.03 -0.73
N HIS A 45 -1.35 -10.00 -1.25
CA HIS A 45 -1.00 -9.40 -2.54
C HIS A 45 0.12 -8.36 -2.41
N VAL A 46 0.26 -7.75 -1.26
CA VAL A 46 1.18 -6.63 -1.04
C VAL A 46 2.44 -7.07 -0.30
N VAL A 47 2.28 -7.87 0.75
CA VAL A 47 3.39 -8.36 1.56
C VAL A 47 3.43 -9.88 1.57
N ASP A 48 4.60 -10.42 1.81
CA ASP A 48 4.78 -11.86 1.97
C ASP A 48 4.52 -12.28 3.42
N GLU A 49 4.72 -13.56 3.71
CA GLU A 49 4.48 -14.12 5.04
C GLU A 49 5.43 -13.58 6.11
N THR A 50 6.54 -12.97 5.72
CA THR A 50 7.46 -12.32 6.66
C THR A 50 7.11 -10.87 6.91
N GLY A 51 6.12 -10.33 6.19
CA GLY A 51 5.73 -8.94 6.28
C GLY A 51 6.50 -8.00 5.36
N ALA A 52 7.41 -8.51 4.56
CA ALA A 52 8.16 -7.71 3.60
C ALA A 52 7.32 -7.42 2.36
N ILE A 53 7.50 -6.24 1.78
CA ILE A 53 6.83 -5.89 0.52
C ILE A 53 7.31 -6.84 -0.57
N ARG A 54 6.35 -7.41 -1.31
CA ARG A 54 6.68 -8.34 -2.39
C ARG A 54 7.52 -7.64 -3.47
N PRO A 55 8.44 -8.38 -4.15
CA PRO A 55 9.34 -7.77 -5.14
C PRO A 55 8.64 -7.05 -6.29
N HIS A 56 7.44 -7.49 -6.65
CA HIS A 56 6.67 -6.92 -7.75
C HIS A 56 5.69 -5.84 -7.29
N VAL A 57 5.77 -5.43 -6.03
CA VAL A 57 4.94 -4.36 -5.46
C VAL A 57 5.85 -3.20 -5.11
N ALA A 58 5.41 -2.00 -5.44
CA ALA A 58 6.11 -0.77 -5.08
C ALA A 58 5.16 0.16 -4.33
N VAL A 59 5.68 0.79 -3.28
CA VAL A 59 4.94 1.78 -2.50
C VAL A 59 5.59 3.13 -2.70
N PHE A 60 4.79 4.14 -2.99
CA PHE A 60 5.24 5.52 -3.17
C PHE A 60 4.52 6.42 -2.18
N VAL A 61 5.25 7.33 -1.56
CA VAL A 61 4.70 8.35 -0.67
C VAL A 61 5.01 9.71 -1.30
N ASN A 62 3.97 10.46 -1.63
CA ASN A 62 4.10 11.77 -2.28
C ASN A 62 5.03 11.73 -3.52
N GLY A 63 4.96 10.63 -4.27
CA GLY A 63 5.73 10.47 -5.50
C GLY A 63 7.10 9.84 -5.33
N ASP A 64 7.56 9.62 -4.10
CA ASP A 64 8.86 9.00 -3.84
C ASP A 64 8.70 7.55 -3.40
N ARG A 65 9.51 6.68 -3.96
CA ARG A 65 9.51 5.27 -3.56
C ARG A 65 9.88 5.15 -2.08
N ALA A 66 9.12 4.35 -1.34
CA ALA A 66 9.24 4.29 0.10
C ALA A 66 9.35 2.85 0.59
N ALA A 67 10.18 2.65 1.60
CA ALA A 67 10.28 1.38 2.32
C ALA A 67 9.27 1.36 3.47
N LEU A 68 9.15 0.21 4.13
CA LEU A 68 8.18 0.03 5.23
C LEU A 68 8.39 1.01 6.38
N ASP A 69 9.61 1.41 6.66
CA ASP A 69 9.94 2.31 7.76
C ASP A 69 9.89 3.79 7.38
N ALA A 70 9.59 4.10 6.12
CA ALA A 70 9.50 5.49 5.67
C ALA A 70 8.33 6.19 6.35
N GLU A 71 8.53 7.46 6.66
CA GLU A 71 7.49 8.28 7.25
C GLU A 71 6.41 8.63 6.23
N VAL A 72 5.17 8.67 6.71
CA VAL A 72 4.02 9.10 5.93
C VAL A 72 3.47 10.36 6.59
N PRO A 73 3.71 11.53 5.98
CA PRO A 73 3.16 12.78 6.50
C PRO A 73 1.64 12.77 6.51
N ASP A 74 1.05 13.58 7.39
CA ASP A 74 -0.39 13.75 7.41
C ASP A 74 -0.87 14.29 6.05
N ASN A 75 -1.98 13.76 5.56
CA ASN A 75 -2.55 14.08 4.25
C ASN A 75 -1.68 13.66 3.06
N ALA A 76 -0.76 12.74 3.25
CA ALA A 76 0.08 12.24 2.15
C ALA A 76 -0.73 11.43 1.15
N ASP A 77 -0.24 11.39 -0.09
CA ASP A 77 -0.71 10.46 -1.11
C ASP A 77 0.21 9.24 -1.11
N VAL A 78 -0.37 8.08 -0.86
CA VAL A 78 0.36 6.80 -0.85
C VAL A 78 -0.15 5.96 -2.01
N TYR A 79 0.76 5.51 -2.87
CA TYR A 79 0.41 4.62 -3.97
C TYR A 79 0.97 3.24 -3.73
N VAL A 80 0.14 2.22 -3.88
CA VAL A 80 0.57 0.83 -3.86
C VAL A 80 0.36 0.29 -5.26
N LEU A 81 1.45 0.09 -5.97
CA LEU A 81 1.43 -0.31 -7.37
C LEU A 81 1.95 -1.72 -7.53
N HIS A 82 1.31 -2.46 -8.41
CA HIS A 82 1.74 -3.78 -8.79
C HIS A 82 2.62 -3.63 -10.03
N ALA A 83 3.93 -3.70 -9.85
CA ALA A 83 4.87 -3.56 -10.96
C ALA A 83 4.83 -4.85 -11.79
N VAL A 84 4.46 -4.72 -13.05
CA VAL A 84 4.63 -5.83 -13.98
C VAL A 84 6.11 -5.87 -14.30
N SER A 85 6.79 -6.93 -13.90
CA SER A 85 8.15 -7.14 -14.36
C SER A 85 8.04 -7.47 -15.84
N GLY A 86 8.04 -6.48 -16.65
CA GLY A 86 8.00 -6.63 -18.09
C GLY A 86 9.34 -7.02 -18.63
N GLY A 87 9.98 -7.80 -17.93
CA GLY A 87 11.25 -8.38 -18.37
C GLY A 87 12.19 -7.34 -18.80
#